data_dfd08fcbcc80ba3fa8541d5dcd625af4
#
_entry.id   dfd08fcbcc80ba3fa8541d5dcd625af4
#
_cell.length_a   1.000
_cell.length_b   1.000
_cell.length_c   1.000
_cell.angle_alpha   90.00
_cell.angle_beta   90.00
_cell.angle_gamma   90.00
#
_symmetry.space_group_name_H-M   'P 1'
#
loop_
_entity.id
_entity.type
_entity.pdbx_description
1 polymer ?
#
loop_
_entity_poly.entity_id
_entity_poly.type
_entity_poly.pdbx_seq_one_letter_code
_entity_poly.pdbx_strand_id
1 'polypeptide(L)'
;VTPAAVCKEWLYRKACKPRSKEIELFYRENGLFNIHAKYSQAQELVNKKMIRDNALLLSTLAQFNDPTAVSLIRWLGETQCLTEQDETNIWKDALKHLDDPNMRKRIVSFSQFADLGIDDIEKVNNRLVSTHAQFDENGDKAGNVSFPFEVNESEGTLKYFSFAYPIIHALDTGTRLIIDELGAKLHPTLLDHIVGLFNNATTNPRNAQLIFTTHDTNLLSSHLFRRDQIWFTQKDIYGASRLFSLAEYKVRSNAPFERDYLLGKFGATPIIGNPNYALQSQGY
;
A
#
# COMPACT_ATOMS: atom_id res chain seq x y z
N VAL A 1 15.45 9.51 13.35
CA VAL A 1 14.78 10.42 14.30
C VAL A 1 14.68 9.72 15.65
N THR A 2 15.03 10.39 16.72
CA THR A 2 14.76 9.95 18.08
C THR A 2 13.71 10.85 18.71
N PRO A 3 13.04 10.46 19.82
CA PRO A 3 12.12 11.37 20.51
C PRO A 3 12.75 12.70 20.92
N ALA A 4 14.06 12.73 21.13
CA ALA A 4 14.82 13.90 21.57
C ALA A 4 15.32 14.76 20.40
N ALA A 5 15.72 14.17 19.26
CA ALA A 5 16.34 14.92 18.16
C ALA A 5 16.18 14.22 16.79
N VAL A 6 16.25 15.05 15.74
CA VAL A 6 16.44 14.60 14.36
C VAL A 6 17.92 14.44 14.10
N CYS A 7 18.39 13.20 13.98
CA CYS A 7 19.80 12.90 13.75
C CYS A 7 20.26 13.30 12.35
N LYS A 8 19.46 12.93 11.33
CA LYS A 8 19.72 13.29 9.93
C LYS A 8 18.41 13.61 9.21
N GLU A 9 18.49 14.57 8.31
CA GLU A 9 17.41 14.97 7.41
C GLU A 9 18.01 15.58 6.14
N TRP A 10 17.45 15.24 4.99
CA TRP A 10 17.91 15.82 3.71
C TRP A 10 16.76 15.91 2.72
N LEU A 11 16.90 16.85 1.79
CA LEU A 11 15.99 17.02 0.68
C LEU A 11 16.75 17.33 -0.60
N TYR A 12 16.52 16.52 -1.62
CA TYR A 12 17.07 16.72 -2.96
C TYR A 12 15.97 17.02 -3.95
N ARG A 13 16.29 17.80 -4.97
CA ARG A 13 15.40 18.10 -6.10
C ARG A 13 16.09 17.77 -7.40
N LYS A 14 15.39 17.05 -8.28
CA LYS A 14 15.82 16.79 -9.64
C LYS A 14 14.70 17.09 -10.62
N ALA A 15 14.97 17.83 -11.69
CA ALA A 15 13.98 18.06 -12.73
C ALA A 15 13.74 16.77 -13.54
N CYS A 16 12.49 16.51 -13.94
CA CYS A 16 12.12 15.36 -14.77
C CYS A 16 12.53 15.61 -16.24
N LYS A 17 13.80 15.92 -16.47
CA LYS A 17 14.38 16.12 -17.81
C LYS A 17 15.62 15.23 -17.98
N PRO A 18 15.89 14.68 -19.18
CA PRO A 18 17.10 13.93 -19.42
C PRO A 18 18.34 14.75 -19.02
N ARG A 19 19.31 14.09 -18.38
CA ARG A 19 20.58 14.69 -17.92
C ARG A 19 20.47 15.84 -16.91
N SER A 20 19.29 16.05 -16.27
CA SER A 20 19.20 17.02 -15.18
C SER A 20 20.05 16.58 -13.98
N LYS A 21 20.74 17.54 -13.38
CA LYS A 21 21.51 17.29 -12.15
C LYS A 21 20.57 17.34 -10.94
N GLU A 22 20.86 16.50 -9.96
CA GLU A 22 20.27 16.56 -8.65
C GLU A 22 20.83 17.75 -7.87
N ILE A 23 19.98 18.43 -7.14
CA ILE A 23 20.33 19.61 -6.34
C ILE A 23 19.94 19.28 -4.91
N GLU A 24 20.90 19.30 -3.98
CA GLU A 24 20.63 19.26 -2.55
C GLU A 24 20.01 20.61 -2.14
N LEU A 25 18.78 20.58 -1.64
CA LEU A 25 18.11 21.75 -1.13
C LEU A 25 18.53 22.02 0.32
N PHE A 26 18.62 20.97 1.12
CA PHE A 26 19.21 21.00 2.44
C PHE A 26 19.68 19.63 2.91
N TYR A 27 20.64 19.66 3.82
CA TYR A 27 21.12 18.53 4.58
C TYR A 27 21.27 18.93 6.05
N ARG A 28 20.81 18.11 6.97
CA ARG A 28 20.96 18.27 8.42
C ARG A 28 21.58 17.01 9.00
N GLU A 29 22.58 17.16 9.84
CA GLU A 29 23.16 16.09 10.61
C GLU A 29 23.60 16.60 11.99
N ASN A 30 23.18 15.92 13.05
CA ASN A 30 23.52 16.27 14.44
C ASN A 30 23.33 17.75 14.80
N GLY A 31 22.23 18.34 14.32
CA GLY A 31 21.89 19.74 14.55
C GLY A 31 22.62 20.75 13.66
N LEU A 32 23.56 20.31 12.80
CA LEU A 32 24.22 21.16 11.82
C LEU A 32 23.44 21.14 10.50
N PHE A 33 23.26 22.31 9.91
CA PHE A 33 22.52 22.48 8.66
C PHE A 33 23.43 22.95 7.53
N ASN A 34 23.32 22.30 6.37
CA ASN A 34 23.80 22.79 5.09
C ASN A 34 22.60 23.13 4.22
N ILE A 35 22.41 24.40 3.87
CA ILE A 35 21.25 24.87 3.13
C ILE A 35 21.71 25.45 1.79
N HIS A 36 21.07 25.03 0.71
CA HIS A 36 21.36 25.55 -0.63
C HIS A 36 21.18 27.07 -0.69
N ALA A 37 22.11 27.78 -1.33
CA ALA A 37 22.14 29.25 -1.36
C ALA A 37 20.85 29.91 -1.88
N LYS A 38 20.12 29.21 -2.77
CA LYS A 38 18.83 29.71 -3.32
C LYS A 38 17.61 29.34 -2.47
N TYR A 39 17.79 28.68 -1.32
CA TYR A 39 16.67 28.29 -0.44
C TYR A 39 16.61 29.22 0.77
N SER A 40 16.36 30.50 0.48
CA SER A 40 16.44 31.63 1.43
C SER A 40 15.56 31.45 2.67
N GLN A 41 14.33 30.93 2.52
CA GLN A 41 13.41 30.73 3.64
C GLN A 41 13.95 29.69 4.64
N ALA A 42 14.55 28.60 4.16
CA ALA A 42 15.19 27.61 5.01
C ALA A 42 16.40 28.23 5.76
N GLN A 43 17.23 29.04 5.07
CA GLN A 43 18.35 29.76 5.69
C GLN A 43 17.87 30.71 6.79
N GLU A 44 16.79 31.44 6.55
CA GLU A 44 16.23 32.39 7.52
C GLU A 44 15.78 31.67 8.81
N LEU A 45 15.04 30.53 8.69
CA LEU A 45 14.56 29.76 9.83
C LEU A 45 15.72 29.17 10.65
N VAL A 46 16.74 28.65 9.96
CA VAL A 46 17.94 28.11 10.61
C VAL A 46 18.73 29.21 11.34
N ASN A 47 18.99 30.34 10.69
CA ASN A 47 19.74 31.46 11.26
C ASN A 47 19.03 32.08 12.48
N LYS A 48 17.70 32.12 12.45
CA LYS A 48 16.88 32.60 13.57
C LYS A 48 16.65 31.53 14.66
N LYS A 49 17.23 30.35 14.53
CA LYS A 49 17.06 29.21 15.45
C LYS A 49 15.59 28.84 15.74
N MET A 50 14.76 28.91 14.71
CA MET A 50 13.32 28.66 14.82
C MET A 50 12.95 27.17 14.68
N ILE A 51 13.95 26.30 14.57
CA ILE A 51 13.76 24.86 14.36
C ILE A 51 14.11 24.13 15.65
N ARG A 52 13.15 23.38 16.19
CA ARG A 52 13.38 22.52 17.35
C ARG A 52 14.26 21.33 16.98
N ASP A 53 15.01 20.81 17.91
CA ASP A 53 15.90 19.67 17.68
C ASP A 53 15.13 18.42 17.20
N ASN A 54 13.93 18.19 17.71
CA ASN A 54 13.06 17.08 17.37
C ASN A 54 12.06 17.36 16.22
N ALA A 55 12.08 18.56 15.62
CA ALA A 55 11.23 18.90 14.48
C ALA A 55 11.99 18.75 13.16
N LEU A 56 11.32 18.23 12.13
CA LEU A 56 11.84 18.21 10.77
C LEU A 56 11.84 19.62 10.19
N LEU A 57 12.91 19.98 9.49
CA LEU A 57 13.00 21.25 8.76
C LEU A 57 11.89 21.35 7.71
N LEU A 58 11.62 20.26 7.00
CA LEU A 58 10.54 20.20 6.00
C LEU A 58 9.18 20.57 6.62
N SER A 59 8.84 19.98 7.77
CA SER A 59 7.56 20.24 8.45
C SER A 59 7.48 21.68 8.94
N THR A 60 8.59 22.22 9.46
CA THR A 60 8.67 23.62 9.91
C THR A 60 8.50 24.57 8.74
N LEU A 61 9.19 24.34 7.61
CA LEU A 61 9.04 25.12 6.39
C LEU A 61 7.60 25.15 5.88
N ALA A 62 6.90 24.02 5.93
CA ALA A 62 5.49 23.96 5.54
C ALA A 62 4.60 24.82 6.44
N GLN A 63 4.86 24.88 7.75
CA GLN A 63 4.15 25.77 8.69
C GLN A 63 4.38 27.26 8.37
N PHE A 64 5.53 27.59 7.78
CA PHE A 64 5.83 28.95 7.30
C PHE A 64 5.49 29.15 5.82
N ASN A 65 4.63 28.31 5.25
CA ASN A 65 4.11 28.42 3.88
C ASN A 65 5.18 28.36 2.78
N ASP A 66 6.31 27.66 3.01
CA ASP A 66 7.25 27.39 1.91
C ASP A 66 6.57 26.53 0.83
N PRO A 67 6.54 26.99 -0.44
CA PRO A 67 5.77 26.31 -1.48
C PRO A 67 6.24 24.87 -1.75
N THR A 68 7.54 24.60 -1.66
CA THR A 68 8.11 23.26 -1.87
C THR A 68 7.70 22.33 -0.73
N ALA A 69 7.85 22.79 0.51
CA ALA A 69 7.51 22.03 1.69
C ALA A 69 5.99 21.77 1.79
N VAL A 70 5.16 22.77 1.53
CA VAL A 70 3.69 22.63 1.50
C VAL A 70 3.27 21.59 0.45
N SER A 71 3.85 21.67 -0.76
CA SER A 71 3.53 20.70 -1.83
C SER A 71 3.91 19.28 -1.45
N LEU A 72 5.08 19.08 -0.84
CA LEU A 72 5.54 17.76 -0.38
C LEU A 72 4.70 17.22 0.77
N ILE A 73 4.40 18.03 1.78
CA ILE A 73 3.56 17.61 2.91
C ILE A 73 2.14 17.27 2.45
N ARG A 74 1.57 18.05 1.54
CA ARG A 74 0.27 17.72 0.93
C ARG A 74 0.34 16.39 0.18
N TRP A 75 1.35 16.23 -0.68
CA TRP A 75 1.56 15.01 -1.44
C TRP A 75 1.71 13.79 -0.53
N LEU A 76 2.45 13.88 0.58
CA LEU A 76 2.54 12.82 1.58
C LEU A 76 1.20 12.57 2.29
N GLY A 77 0.48 13.64 2.65
CA GLY A 77 -0.81 13.56 3.35
C GLY A 77 -1.94 12.94 2.52
N GLU A 78 -1.83 12.97 1.19
CA GLU A 78 -2.77 12.30 0.28
C GLU A 78 -2.51 10.79 0.13
N THR A 79 -1.50 10.26 0.81
CA THR A 79 -1.19 8.82 0.81
C THR A 79 -2.09 8.11 1.82
N GLN A 80 -2.89 7.17 1.37
CA GLN A 80 -3.65 6.27 2.23
C GLN A 80 -2.79 5.08 2.63
N CYS A 81 -2.73 4.78 3.93
CA CYS A 81 -2.10 3.56 4.44
C CYS A 81 -3.19 2.69 5.09
N LEU A 82 -3.28 1.45 4.67
CA LEU A 82 -4.21 0.46 5.20
C LEU A 82 -3.39 -0.66 5.86
N THR A 83 -3.65 -0.89 7.14
CA THR A 83 -3.04 -1.97 7.91
C THR A 83 -4.12 -2.91 8.42
N GLU A 84 -3.77 -4.09 8.90
CA GLU A 84 -4.76 -5.00 9.53
C GLU A 84 -5.51 -4.34 10.70
N GLN A 85 -4.86 -3.43 11.41
CA GLN A 85 -5.47 -2.71 12.54
C GLN A 85 -6.56 -1.73 12.08
N ASP A 86 -6.57 -1.36 10.81
CA ASP A 86 -7.53 -0.41 10.24
C ASP A 86 -8.81 -1.07 9.71
N GLU A 87 -8.93 -2.40 9.77
CA GLU A 87 -10.09 -3.12 9.20
C GLU A 87 -11.44 -2.52 9.63
N THR A 88 -11.60 -2.22 10.90
CA THR A 88 -12.84 -1.59 11.41
C THR A 88 -13.10 -0.20 10.80
N ASN A 89 -12.07 0.57 10.53
CA ASN A 89 -12.18 1.91 9.94
C ASN A 89 -12.46 1.83 8.44
N ILE A 90 -11.83 0.89 7.73
CA ILE A 90 -12.06 0.63 6.30
C ILE A 90 -13.53 0.25 6.07
N TRP A 91 -14.09 -0.60 6.94
CA TRP A 91 -15.52 -0.96 6.91
C TRP A 91 -16.42 0.24 7.11
N LYS A 92 -16.15 1.09 8.12
CA LYS A 92 -16.92 2.31 8.36
C LYS A 92 -16.87 3.28 7.20
N ASP A 93 -15.74 3.38 6.54
CA ASP A 93 -15.59 4.22 5.34
C ASP A 93 -16.38 3.65 4.16
N ALA A 94 -16.32 2.35 3.90
CA ALA A 94 -17.14 1.71 2.89
C ALA A 94 -18.64 1.97 3.14
N LEU A 95 -19.12 1.82 4.39
CA LEU A 95 -20.50 2.09 4.78
C LEU A 95 -20.96 3.53 4.51
N LYS A 96 -20.10 4.53 4.71
CA LYS A 96 -20.43 5.94 4.43
C LYS A 96 -20.64 6.20 2.94
N HIS A 97 -19.84 5.54 2.11
CA HIS A 97 -19.84 5.78 0.67
C HIS A 97 -20.93 5.02 -0.08
N LEU A 98 -21.58 4.03 0.55
CA LEU A 98 -22.75 3.37 0.00
C LEU A 98 -24.01 4.25 0.00
N ASP A 99 -24.02 5.35 0.73
CA ASP A 99 -25.10 6.32 0.73
C ASP A 99 -25.12 7.17 -0.58
N ASP A 100 -23.99 7.23 -1.33
CA ASP A 100 -23.92 7.81 -2.67
C ASP A 100 -24.26 6.73 -3.73
N PRO A 101 -25.34 6.89 -4.52
CA PRO A 101 -25.77 5.89 -5.50
C PRO A 101 -24.71 5.55 -6.57
N ASN A 102 -23.91 6.53 -6.97
CA ASN A 102 -22.87 6.32 -7.98
C ASN A 102 -21.70 5.51 -7.39
N MET A 103 -21.26 5.86 -6.19
CA MET A 103 -20.20 5.14 -5.51
C MET A 103 -20.66 3.73 -5.14
N ARG A 104 -21.88 3.57 -4.63
CA ARG A 104 -22.48 2.26 -4.35
C ARG A 104 -22.41 1.34 -5.58
N LYS A 105 -22.87 1.81 -6.74
CA LYS A 105 -22.85 1.02 -7.98
C LYS A 105 -21.43 0.55 -8.33
N ARG A 106 -20.43 1.39 -8.11
CA ARG A 106 -19.03 1.05 -8.40
C ARG A 106 -18.47 0.05 -7.38
N ILE A 107 -18.79 0.21 -6.10
CA ILE A 107 -18.41 -0.72 -5.03
C ILE A 107 -19.04 -2.10 -5.28
N VAL A 108 -20.33 -2.15 -5.63
CA VAL A 108 -21.02 -3.39 -5.99
C VAL A 108 -20.35 -4.06 -7.19
N SER A 109 -20.11 -3.31 -8.27
CA SER A 109 -19.44 -3.84 -9.47
C SER A 109 -18.03 -4.34 -9.19
N PHE A 110 -17.30 -3.69 -8.28
CA PHE A 110 -15.98 -4.16 -7.82
C PHE A 110 -16.13 -5.48 -7.06
N SER A 111 -17.09 -5.57 -6.14
CA SER A 111 -17.31 -6.74 -5.28
C SER A 111 -17.78 -7.96 -6.06
N GLN A 112 -18.53 -7.77 -7.14
CA GLN A 112 -18.98 -8.83 -8.05
C GLN A 112 -17.83 -9.60 -8.70
N PHE A 113 -16.64 -9.01 -8.75
CA PHE A 113 -15.45 -9.73 -9.23
C PHE A 113 -15.00 -10.83 -8.24
N ALA A 114 -15.21 -10.61 -6.93
CA ALA A 114 -14.91 -11.62 -5.91
C ALA A 114 -16.00 -12.68 -5.82
N ASP A 115 -17.25 -12.27 -6.01
CA ASP A 115 -18.40 -13.16 -5.95
C ASP A 115 -19.45 -12.73 -6.98
N LEU A 116 -19.57 -13.48 -8.07
CA LEU A 116 -20.52 -13.23 -9.14
C LEU A 116 -21.98 -13.43 -8.70
N GLY A 117 -22.22 -14.06 -7.55
CA GLY A 117 -23.55 -14.25 -6.99
C GLY A 117 -24.16 -13.00 -6.38
N ILE A 118 -23.35 -11.98 -6.08
CA ILE A 118 -23.81 -10.74 -5.49
C ILE A 118 -24.46 -9.85 -6.56
N ASP A 119 -25.77 -9.66 -6.48
CA ASP A 119 -26.51 -8.74 -7.36
C ASP A 119 -26.40 -7.29 -6.84
N ASP A 120 -26.46 -7.09 -5.51
CA ASP A 120 -26.41 -5.77 -4.89
C ASP A 120 -25.88 -5.84 -3.46
N ILE A 121 -25.35 -4.73 -2.97
CA ILE A 121 -24.96 -4.51 -1.57
C ILE A 121 -25.55 -3.19 -1.12
N GLU A 122 -26.33 -3.24 -0.04
CA GLU A 122 -26.96 -2.05 0.50
C GLU A 122 -26.81 -1.94 2.02
N LYS A 123 -27.05 -0.74 2.53
CA LYS A 123 -27.04 -0.45 3.93
C LYS A 123 -28.47 -0.38 4.46
N VAL A 124 -28.85 -1.33 5.32
CA VAL A 124 -30.13 -1.41 5.96
C VAL A 124 -29.93 -1.32 7.47
N ASN A 125 -30.53 -0.32 8.15
CA ASN A 125 -30.38 -0.13 9.60
C ASN A 125 -28.92 -0.15 10.07
N ASN A 126 -28.03 0.49 9.33
CA ASN A 126 -26.58 0.57 9.59
C ASN A 126 -25.83 -0.78 9.53
N ARG A 127 -26.42 -1.78 8.88
CA ARG A 127 -25.81 -3.08 8.57
C ARG A 127 -25.71 -3.25 7.07
N LEU A 128 -24.72 -4.01 6.63
CA LEU A 128 -24.62 -4.40 5.23
C LEU A 128 -25.50 -5.61 4.95
N VAL A 129 -26.18 -5.55 3.81
CA VAL A 129 -26.99 -6.62 3.29
C VAL A 129 -26.59 -6.87 1.85
N SER A 130 -26.23 -8.12 1.51
CA SER A 130 -26.04 -8.56 0.14
C SER A 130 -27.34 -9.14 -0.41
N THR A 131 -27.58 -8.92 -1.69
CA THR A 131 -28.69 -9.50 -2.42
C THR A 131 -28.14 -10.44 -3.49
N HIS A 132 -28.67 -11.65 -3.54
CA HIS A 132 -28.29 -12.70 -4.48
C HIS A 132 -29.49 -13.13 -5.29
N ALA A 133 -29.24 -13.55 -6.55
CA ALA A 133 -30.26 -14.19 -7.34
C ALA A 133 -30.64 -15.56 -6.76
N GLN A 134 -31.92 -15.82 -6.65
CA GLN A 134 -32.45 -17.15 -6.32
C GLN A 134 -32.85 -17.86 -7.62
N PHE A 135 -32.44 -19.11 -7.76
CA PHE A 135 -32.76 -19.94 -8.92
C PHE A 135 -33.66 -21.10 -8.49
N ASP A 136 -34.54 -21.52 -9.38
CA ASP A 136 -35.37 -22.70 -9.19
C ASP A 136 -34.61 -23.98 -9.57
N GLU A 137 -35.30 -25.14 -9.46
CA GLU A 137 -34.70 -26.45 -9.79
C GLU A 137 -34.32 -26.60 -11.27
N ASN A 138 -34.85 -25.77 -12.17
CA ASN A 138 -34.54 -25.76 -13.59
C ASN A 138 -33.38 -24.80 -13.92
N GLY A 139 -32.89 -24.01 -12.95
CA GLY A 139 -31.86 -22.99 -13.13
C GLY A 139 -32.40 -21.66 -13.61
N ASP A 140 -33.72 -21.44 -13.61
CA ASP A 140 -34.35 -20.16 -13.96
C ASP A 140 -34.38 -19.25 -12.71
N LYS A 141 -34.19 -17.94 -12.93
CA LYS A 141 -34.23 -16.94 -11.87
C LYS A 141 -35.63 -16.86 -11.27
N ALA A 142 -35.80 -17.36 -10.04
CA ALA A 142 -37.07 -17.40 -9.30
C ALA A 142 -37.30 -16.13 -8.44
N GLY A 143 -36.26 -15.36 -8.18
CA GLY A 143 -36.34 -14.17 -7.34
C GLY A 143 -34.98 -13.69 -6.86
N ASN A 144 -35.00 -12.90 -5.79
CA ASN A 144 -33.80 -12.48 -5.09
C ASN A 144 -33.94 -12.83 -3.60
N VAL A 145 -32.82 -13.12 -2.96
CA VAL A 145 -32.71 -13.35 -1.51
C VAL A 145 -31.64 -12.44 -0.94
N SER A 146 -31.92 -11.88 0.22
CA SER A 146 -31.00 -10.95 0.89
C SER A 146 -30.47 -11.56 2.18
N PHE A 147 -29.17 -11.37 2.41
CA PHE A 147 -28.45 -11.90 3.56
C PHE A 147 -27.68 -10.81 4.31
N PRO A 148 -27.53 -10.93 5.64
CA PRO A 148 -26.53 -10.12 6.35
C PRO A 148 -25.13 -10.37 5.78
N PHE A 149 -24.54 -9.34 5.15
CA PHE A 149 -23.28 -9.43 4.41
C PHE A 149 -22.14 -9.99 5.27
N GLU A 150 -21.97 -9.45 6.48
CA GLU A 150 -20.89 -9.82 7.41
C GLU A 150 -20.96 -11.28 7.90
N VAL A 151 -22.13 -11.92 7.81
CA VAL A 151 -22.37 -13.27 8.35
C VAL A 151 -22.35 -14.33 7.27
N ASN A 152 -22.82 -14.00 6.09
CA ASN A 152 -23.08 -14.95 5.04
C ASN A 152 -22.04 -14.95 3.92
N GLU A 153 -21.30 -13.84 3.76
CA GLU A 153 -20.24 -13.78 2.76
C GLU A 153 -18.94 -14.43 3.26
N SER A 154 -18.11 -14.89 2.31
CA SER A 154 -16.80 -15.44 2.65
C SER A 154 -15.86 -14.36 3.20
N GLU A 155 -14.88 -14.72 4.04
CA GLU A 155 -13.85 -13.78 4.52
C GLU A 155 -13.10 -13.11 3.36
N GLY A 156 -12.88 -13.82 2.26
CA GLY A 156 -12.27 -13.28 1.05
C GLY A 156 -13.14 -12.20 0.39
N THR A 157 -14.45 -12.45 0.28
CA THR A 157 -15.43 -11.47 -0.23
C THR A 157 -15.48 -10.22 0.64
N LEU A 158 -15.51 -10.43 1.97
CA LEU A 158 -15.50 -9.33 2.93
C LEU A 158 -14.23 -8.47 2.81
N LYS A 159 -13.07 -9.11 2.73
CA LYS A 159 -11.78 -8.43 2.59
C LYS A 159 -11.69 -7.68 1.26
N TYR A 160 -12.11 -8.31 0.17
CA TYR A 160 -12.11 -7.69 -1.14
C TYR A 160 -13.04 -6.47 -1.20
N PHE A 161 -14.26 -6.59 -0.67
CA PHE A 161 -15.19 -5.48 -0.53
C PHE A 161 -14.57 -4.31 0.26
N SER A 162 -13.86 -4.59 1.35
CA SER A 162 -13.23 -3.55 2.17
C SER A 162 -12.22 -2.69 1.37
N PHE A 163 -11.56 -3.27 0.38
CA PHE A 163 -10.64 -2.55 -0.50
C PHE A 163 -11.34 -1.76 -1.63
N ALA A 164 -12.63 -1.98 -1.87
CA ALA A 164 -13.34 -1.36 -3.00
C ALA A 164 -13.22 0.17 -3.00
N TYR A 165 -13.64 0.83 -1.91
CA TYR A 165 -13.61 2.30 -1.85
C TYR A 165 -12.17 2.86 -1.88
N PRO A 166 -11.21 2.41 -1.08
CA PRO A 166 -9.83 2.89 -1.14
C PRO A 166 -9.19 2.77 -2.54
N ILE A 167 -9.41 1.65 -3.22
CA ILE A 167 -8.88 1.42 -4.57
C ILE A 167 -9.56 2.35 -5.58
N ILE A 168 -10.89 2.42 -5.58
CA ILE A 168 -11.65 3.30 -6.45
C ILE A 168 -11.22 4.76 -6.24
N HIS A 169 -11.11 5.19 -4.99
CA HIS A 169 -10.69 6.54 -4.65
C HIS A 169 -9.26 6.84 -5.15
N ALA A 170 -8.31 5.93 -4.93
CA ALA A 170 -6.94 6.10 -5.40
C ALA A 170 -6.88 6.24 -6.93
N LEU A 171 -7.58 5.38 -7.67
CA LEU A 171 -7.64 5.42 -9.13
C LEU A 171 -8.29 6.71 -9.66
N ASP A 172 -9.33 7.19 -8.99
CA ASP A 172 -10.03 8.43 -9.36
C ASP A 172 -9.20 9.70 -9.12
N THR A 173 -8.41 9.70 -8.06
CA THR A 173 -7.65 10.89 -7.64
C THR A 173 -6.20 10.88 -8.11
N GLY A 174 -5.67 9.71 -8.52
CA GLY A 174 -4.25 9.55 -8.85
C GLY A 174 -3.35 9.55 -7.62
N THR A 175 -3.90 9.21 -6.45
CA THR A 175 -3.16 9.19 -5.18
C THR A 175 -2.43 7.88 -4.94
N ARG A 176 -1.76 7.78 -3.80
CA ARG A 176 -0.99 6.59 -3.41
C ARG A 176 -1.76 5.81 -2.38
N LEU A 177 -1.82 4.51 -2.58
CA LEU A 177 -2.43 3.55 -1.68
C LEU A 177 -1.34 2.57 -1.22
N ILE A 178 -1.13 2.51 0.08
CA ILE A 178 -0.23 1.55 0.72
C ILE A 178 -1.09 0.54 1.47
N ILE A 179 -0.88 -0.75 1.21
CA ILE A 179 -1.62 -1.83 1.86
C ILE A 179 -0.62 -2.79 2.49
N ASP A 180 -0.69 -2.95 3.79
CA ASP A 180 0.08 -3.97 4.48
C ASP A 180 -0.65 -5.30 4.40
N GLU A 181 0.08 -6.35 4.02
CA GLU A 181 -0.45 -7.72 3.82
C GLU A 181 -1.67 -7.80 2.88
N LEU A 182 -1.54 -7.22 1.69
CA LEU A 182 -2.61 -7.22 0.66
C LEU A 182 -3.16 -8.62 0.38
N GLY A 183 -2.29 -9.65 0.42
CA GLY A 183 -2.65 -11.04 0.09
C GLY A 183 -3.39 -11.79 1.19
N ALA A 184 -3.46 -11.27 2.42
CA ALA A 184 -4.09 -11.97 3.51
C ALA A 184 -5.58 -12.24 3.23
N LYS A 185 -5.97 -13.52 3.26
CA LYS A 185 -7.35 -14.01 3.04
C LYS A 185 -7.90 -13.83 1.61
N LEU A 186 -7.11 -13.35 0.64
CA LEU A 186 -7.55 -13.21 -0.74
C LEU A 186 -7.06 -14.38 -1.61
N HIS A 187 -7.92 -14.80 -2.54
CA HIS A 187 -7.49 -15.73 -3.59
C HIS A 187 -6.50 -15.03 -4.55
N PRO A 188 -5.45 -15.70 -5.04
CA PRO A 188 -4.46 -15.10 -5.95
C PRO A 188 -5.07 -14.36 -7.16
N THR A 189 -6.14 -14.89 -7.75
CA THR A 189 -6.85 -14.22 -8.85
C THR A 189 -7.39 -12.84 -8.49
N LEU A 190 -7.83 -12.64 -7.24
CA LEU A 190 -8.30 -11.34 -6.77
C LEU A 190 -7.15 -10.35 -6.59
N LEU A 191 -5.99 -10.84 -6.18
CA LEU A 191 -4.76 -10.04 -6.09
C LEU A 191 -4.30 -9.60 -7.48
N ASP A 192 -4.28 -10.51 -8.45
CA ASP A 192 -3.94 -10.21 -9.83
C ASP A 192 -4.88 -9.15 -10.41
N HIS A 193 -6.18 -9.25 -10.10
CA HIS A 193 -7.15 -8.24 -10.51
C HIS A 193 -6.83 -6.86 -9.91
N ILE A 194 -6.62 -6.77 -8.59
CA ILE A 194 -6.27 -5.50 -7.92
C ILE A 194 -5.02 -4.89 -8.55
N VAL A 195 -3.94 -5.66 -8.68
CA VAL A 195 -2.69 -5.20 -9.29
C VAL A 195 -2.91 -4.78 -10.74
N GLY A 196 -3.70 -5.55 -11.48
CA GLY A 196 -4.07 -5.27 -12.86
C GLY A 196 -4.77 -3.92 -13.05
N LEU A 197 -5.63 -3.51 -12.10
CA LEU A 197 -6.29 -2.20 -12.14
C LEU A 197 -5.29 -1.05 -12.12
N PHE A 198 -4.21 -1.15 -11.34
CA PHE A 198 -3.18 -0.12 -11.25
C PHE A 198 -2.20 -0.15 -12.42
N ASN A 199 -1.97 -1.31 -13.03
CA ASN A 199 -1.04 -1.47 -14.15
C ASN A 199 -1.67 -1.15 -15.52
N ASN A 200 -2.98 -1.01 -15.62
CA ASN A 200 -3.70 -0.75 -16.86
C ASN A 200 -4.01 0.74 -17.02
N ALA A 201 -3.50 1.36 -18.10
CA ALA A 201 -3.72 2.78 -18.38
C ALA A 201 -5.21 3.17 -18.56
N THR A 202 -6.08 2.23 -18.92
CA THR A 202 -7.52 2.49 -19.05
C THR A 202 -8.20 2.63 -17.69
N THR A 203 -7.84 1.78 -16.73
CA THR A 203 -8.39 1.80 -15.37
C THR A 203 -7.67 2.79 -14.46
N ASN A 204 -6.40 3.11 -14.78
CA ASN A 204 -5.55 4.03 -14.02
C ASN A 204 -5.03 5.21 -14.88
N PRO A 205 -5.89 6.03 -15.47
CA PRO A 205 -5.49 7.15 -16.33
C PRO A 205 -4.79 8.27 -15.57
N ARG A 206 -4.92 8.30 -14.25
CA ARG A 206 -4.33 9.32 -13.36
C ARG A 206 -3.04 8.88 -12.69
N ASN A 207 -2.52 7.69 -13.06
CA ASN A 207 -1.28 7.13 -12.51
C ASN A 207 -1.27 7.01 -10.98
N ALA A 208 -2.36 6.55 -10.40
CA ALA A 208 -2.40 6.14 -9.00
C ALA A 208 -1.33 5.08 -8.74
N GLN A 209 -0.79 5.06 -7.53
CA GLN A 209 0.28 4.12 -7.16
C GLN A 209 -0.23 3.16 -6.08
N LEU A 210 0.00 1.88 -6.29
CA LEU A 210 -0.21 0.84 -5.28
C LEU A 210 1.15 0.37 -4.76
N ILE A 211 1.35 0.47 -3.45
CA ILE A 211 2.51 -0.07 -2.74
C ILE A 211 1.94 -1.06 -1.72
N PHE A 212 2.47 -2.27 -1.69
CA PHE A 212 1.95 -3.25 -0.75
C PHE A 212 3.02 -4.22 -0.28
N THR A 213 2.79 -4.79 0.89
CA THR A 213 3.52 -5.96 1.37
C THR A 213 2.68 -7.22 1.16
N THR A 214 3.34 -8.35 0.97
CA THR A 214 2.67 -9.64 0.84
C THR A 214 3.62 -10.78 1.18
N HIS A 215 3.07 -11.88 1.67
CA HIS A 215 3.73 -13.16 1.80
C HIS A 215 3.40 -14.11 0.63
N ASP A 216 2.52 -13.69 -0.29
CA ASP A 216 2.11 -14.50 -1.44
C ASP A 216 3.17 -14.44 -2.55
N THR A 217 3.85 -15.57 -2.77
CA THR A 217 4.90 -15.69 -3.79
C THR A 217 4.36 -15.80 -5.20
N ASN A 218 3.07 -16.12 -5.41
CA ASN A 218 2.46 -16.17 -6.74
C ASN A 218 2.54 -14.82 -7.47
N LEU A 219 2.57 -13.73 -6.71
CA LEU A 219 2.74 -12.38 -7.28
C LEU A 219 4.16 -12.12 -7.81
N LEU A 220 5.16 -12.95 -7.49
CA LEU A 220 6.51 -12.82 -8.04
C LEU A 220 6.56 -13.26 -9.50
N SER A 221 5.80 -12.58 -10.34
CA SER A 221 5.65 -12.85 -11.76
C SER A 221 6.25 -11.74 -12.61
N SER A 222 7.06 -12.11 -13.61
CA SER A 222 7.59 -11.16 -14.59
C SER A 222 6.54 -10.56 -15.52
N HIS A 223 5.31 -11.11 -15.51
CA HIS A 223 4.18 -10.56 -16.27
C HIS A 223 3.48 -9.43 -15.52
N LEU A 224 3.51 -9.45 -14.18
CA LEU A 224 2.86 -8.46 -13.33
C LEU A 224 3.78 -7.29 -13.00
N PHE A 225 5.06 -7.58 -12.75
CA PHE A 225 5.99 -6.59 -12.24
C PHE A 225 7.33 -6.58 -12.99
N ARG A 226 7.89 -5.38 -13.12
CA ARG A 226 9.29 -5.19 -13.46
C ARG A 226 10.16 -5.46 -12.23
N ARG A 227 11.44 -5.81 -12.45
CA ARG A 227 12.40 -6.09 -11.36
C ARG A 227 12.57 -4.92 -10.38
N ASP A 228 12.47 -3.68 -10.86
CA ASP A 228 12.58 -2.47 -10.05
C ASP A 228 11.36 -2.22 -9.17
N GLN A 229 10.26 -2.90 -9.42
CA GLN A 229 9.03 -2.84 -8.62
C GLN A 229 9.01 -3.88 -7.49
N ILE A 230 9.88 -4.89 -7.55
CA ILE A 230 9.95 -5.98 -6.56
C ILE A 230 11.06 -5.68 -5.56
N TRP A 231 10.69 -5.66 -4.29
CA TRP A 231 11.59 -5.42 -3.17
C TRP A 231 11.47 -6.52 -2.14
N PHE A 232 12.60 -6.92 -1.57
CA PHE A 232 12.67 -7.93 -0.53
C PHE A 232 13.11 -7.32 0.79
N THR A 233 12.52 -7.83 1.87
CA THR A 233 12.98 -7.54 3.24
C THR A 233 13.64 -8.79 3.81
N GLN A 234 14.78 -8.63 4.42
CA GLN A 234 15.50 -9.71 5.09
C GLN A 234 15.98 -9.23 6.46
N LYS A 235 15.77 -10.09 7.45
CA LYS A 235 16.29 -9.87 8.80
C LYS A 235 17.59 -10.66 8.98
N ASP A 236 18.63 -10.04 9.49
CA ASP A 236 19.86 -10.73 9.83
C ASP A 236 19.79 -11.43 11.19
N ILE A 237 20.85 -12.13 11.56
CA ILE A 237 20.95 -12.86 12.84
C ILE A 237 20.92 -11.94 14.07
N TYR A 238 21.16 -10.64 13.90
CA TYR A 238 21.11 -9.62 14.97
C TYR A 238 19.76 -8.91 15.02
N GLY A 239 18.82 -9.29 14.14
CA GLY A 239 17.50 -8.68 14.07
C GLY A 239 17.44 -7.39 13.25
N ALA A 240 18.53 -6.97 12.60
CA ALA A 240 18.53 -5.82 11.72
C ALA A 240 17.87 -6.16 10.38
N SER A 241 16.99 -5.29 9.91
CA SER A 241 16.28 -5.47 8.65
C SER A 241 17.00 -4.77 7.50
N ARG A 242 17.12 -5.45 6.37
CA ARG A 242 17.63 -4.92 5.11
C ARG A 242 16.54 -4.94 4.06
N LEU A 243 16.40 -3.84 3.31
CA LEU A 243 15.53 -3.71 2.15
C LEU A 243 16.40 -3.63 0.89
N PHE A 244 16.08 -4.44 -0.13
CA PHE A 244 16.81 -4.45 -1.40
C PHE A 244 15.91 -4.85 -2.57
N SER A 245 16.23 -4.36 -3.76
CA SER A 245 15.43 -4.57 -4.97
C SER A 245 15.90 -5.81 -5.75
N LEU A 246 14.96 -6.50 -6.40
CA LEU A 246 15.27 -7.53 -7.38
C LEU A 246 16.11 -6.97 -8.55
N ALA A 247 16.05 -5.68 -8.82
CA ALA A 247 16.88 -5.02 -9.83
C ALA A 247 18.39 -5.04 -9.52
N GLU A 248 18.78 -5.24 -8.24
CA GLU A 248 20.19 -5.38 -7.83
C GLU A 248 20.80 -6.71 -8.31
N TYR A 249 19.96 -7.68 -8.67
CA TYR A 249 20.39 -8.98 -9.16
C TYR A 249 20.45 -9.03 -10.68
N LYS A 250 21.47 -9.72 -11.20
CA LYS A 250 21.61 -9.96 -12.65
C LYS A 250 20.67 -11.06 -13.12
N VAL A 251 19.38 -10.79 -13.16
CA VAL A 251 18.32 -11.72 -13.56
C VAL A 251 17.72 -11.26 -14.88
N ARG A 252 17.37 -12.20 -15.76
CA ARG A 252 16.67 -11.89 -17.01
C ARG A 252 15.24 -11.39 -16.70
N SER A 253 14.70 -10.51 -17.55
CA SER A 253 13.35 -9.95 -17.37
C SER A 253 12.24 -11.00 -17.39
N ASN A 254 12.44 -12.14 -18.05
CA ASN A 254 11.51 -13.26 -18.17
C ASN A 254 11.88 -14.45 -17.28
N ALA A 255 12.74 -14.25 -16.27
CA ALA A 255 13.10 -15.33 -15.35
C ALA A 255 11.92 -15.73 -14.46
N PRO A 256 11.87 -16.98 -13.99
CA PRO A 256 10.84 -17.45 -13.05
C PRO A 256 11.15 -16.91 -11.63
N PHE A 257 10.79 -15.66 -11.36
CA PHE A 257 11.14 -14.96 -10.12
C PHE A 257 10.68 -15.71 -8.87
N GLU A 258 9.45 -16.26 -8.88
CA GLU A 258 8.92 -17.04 -7.77
C GLU A 258 9.80 -18.25 -7.47
N ARG A 259 10.07 -19.07 -8.48
CA ARG A 259 10.91 -20.28 -8.33
C ARG A 259 12.29 -19.92 -7.81
N ASP A 260 12.90 -18.88 -8.35
CA ASP A 260 14.25 -18.48 -7.96
C ASP A 260 14.28 -17.91 -6.53
N TYR A 261 13.22 -17.23 -6.10
CA TYR A 261 13.02 -16.79 -4.72
C TYR A 261 12.89 -17.99 -3.76
N LEU A 262 12.01 -18.94 -4.06
CA LEU A 262 11.79 -20.14 -3.24
C LEU A 262 13.06 -21.01 -3.11
N LEU A 263 13.93 -20.98 -4.13
CA LEU A 263 15.26 -21.61 -4.10
C LEU A 263 16.31 -20.78 -3.31
N GLY A 264 15.91 -19.64 -2.73
CA GLY A 264 16.81 -18.78 -1.94
C GLY A 264 17.83 -17.98 -2.75
N LYS A 265 17.70 -17.89 -4.08
CA LYS A 265 18.69 -17.19 -4.94
C LYS A 265 18.77 -15.69 -4.66
N PHE A 266 17.70 -15.09 -4.13
CA PHE A 266 17.64 -13.66 -3.81
C PHE A 266 17.83 -13.38 -2.33
N GLY A 267 18.01 -14.41 -1.50
CA GLY A 267 17.89 -14.27 -0.05
C GLY A 267 16.43 -14.02 0.37
N ALA A 268 16.23 -13.42 1.54
CA ALA A 268 14.93 -13.07 2.11
C ALA A 268 13.94 -14.25 2.30
N THR A 269 14.40 -15.48 2.13
CA THR A 269 13.64 -16.67 2.53
C THR A 269 13.78 -16.89 4.04
N PRO A 270 12.73 -17.36 4.72
CA PRO A 270 12.80 -17.68 6.13
C PRO A 270 13.92 -18.68 6.44
N ILE A 271 14.75 -18.39 7.41
CA ILE A 271 15.76 -19.34 7.92
C ILE A 271 15.01 -20.27 8.87
N ILE A 272 14.74 -21.48 8.42
CA ILE A 272 14.13 -22.50 9.24
C ILE A 272 15.21 -23.05 10.20
N GLY A 273 15.06 -22.78 11.50
CA GLY A 273 15.91 -23.34 12.53
C GLY A 273 15.82 -24.88 12.57
N ASN A 274 16.83 -25.54 13.15
CA ASN A 274 16.82 -26.98 13.28
C ASN A 274 15.63 -27.44 14.15
N PRO A 275 14.67 -28.24 13.61
CA PRO A 275 13.48 -28.66 14.33
C PRO A 275 13.77 -29.47 15.60
N ASN A 276 14.97 -30.04 15.73
CA ASN A 276 15.38 -30.78 16.92
C ASN A 276 15.57 -29.93 18.18
N TYR A 277 15.72 -28.60 18.05
CA TYR A 277 15.82 -27.71 19.22
C TYR A 277 14.50 -27.61 20.00
N ALA A 278 13.37 -27.66 19.34
CA ALA A 278 12.04 -27.56 19.98
C ALA A 278 11.63 -28.87 20.72
N LEU A 279 12.22 -30.01 20.36
CA LEU A 279 11.87 -31.32 20.92
C LEU A 279 12.85 -31.77 22.03
N GLN A 280 14.00 -31.13 22.17
CA GLN A 280 15.00 -31.44 23.19
C GLN A 280 14.81 -30.71 24.54
N SER A 281 13.87 -29.77 24.63
CA SER A 281 13.62 -28.99 25.86
C SER A 281 12.62 -29.62 26.84
N GLN A 282 12.24 -30.89 26.66
CA GLN A 282 11.37 -31.62 27.61
C GLN A 282 12.10 -32.78 28.33
N GLY A 283 13.33 -32.58 28.67
CA GLY A 283 14.05 -33.57 29.43
C GLY A 283 14.84 -32.93 30.58
N TYR A 284 14.11 -32.50 31.63
CA TYR A 284 14.60 -32.43 33.00
C TYR A 284 13.41 -32.35 33.95
#